data_afb2e35f6a15a775a3092cd6fda37c7b
#
_entry.id   afb2e35f6a15a775a3092cd6fda37c7b
#
_cell.length_a   1.000
_cell.length_b   1.000
_cell.length_c   1.000
_cell.angle_alpha   90.00
_cell.angle_beta   90.00
_cell.angle_gamma   90.00
#
_symmetry.space_group_name_H-M   'P 1'
#
loop_
_entity.id
_entity.type
_entity.pdbx_description
1 polymer ?
#
loop_
_entity_poly.entity_id
_entity_poly.type
_entity_poly.pdbx_seq_one_letter_code
_entity_poly.pdbx_strand_id
1 'polypeptide(L)'
;LDPRTIPDLPQPVPAVEIFVYSPRTEGVHLRSGRVARGGLRWSERMEDYRTEILGLMKAQTVKNSVIVPVGAKGGFVARRLPVGGSRDEIMAEVVACYKVFVGALLDMTDNIVDDVLVPPDGVFRHDGDDHYLVVAADKGTATFSDIANEIARDRDFWLDDAFASGGSDGYDHKAQAITARGAWVAVEHHFRELGRDPVHTPFTVVGVGDMSGDVFGNGLLRSDKTKLLAAFDHRHVFVGPDPDPEASFVERQRLYDLPRSSWEDYDTSLMSEGGGVFSRSAKSIAVSPQMTGALGLDQDVTRLTPDELIRAVLRAPVDLLWNGGIGTYVKASTETDVEVGDRGNDSVRVGADELRCKVLTEGGNLGVSQLGRIQFARNGGRINTDAIDNSGGVDCSDHEVNLKIVLAVAEHNGDMTRKQRNVLLSSMADEVCDLVLENNYAQNRALSAAVAEAPGMV
;
A
#
# COMPACT_ATOMS: atom_id res chain seq x y z
N LEU A 1 8.59 -3.30 -26.68
CA LEU A 1 10.06 -3.35 -26.61
C LEU A 1 10.50 -4.58 -25.82
N ASP A 2 11.56 -5.26 -26.27
CA ASP A 2 12.24 -6.24 -25.41
C ASP A 2 13.25 -5.48 -24.54
N PRO A 3 13.00 -5.31 -23.24
CA PRO A 3 13.87 -4.52 -22.37
C PRO A 3 15.30 -5.09 -22.27
N ARG A 4 15.47 -6.39 -22.52
CA ARG A 4 16.79 -7.06 -22.50
C ARG A 4 17.72 -6.60 -23.62
N THR A 5 17.17 -5.96 -24.66
CA THR A 5 17.93 -5.40 -25.77
C THR A 5 18.39 -3.96 -25.55
N ILE A 6 17.95 -3.33 -24.46
CA ILE A 6 18.27 -1.95 -24.11
C ILE A 6 19.43 -1.97 -23.10
N PRO A 7 20.62 -1.43 -23.46
CA PRO A 7 21.75 -1.39 -22.53
C PRO A 7 21.45 -0.49 -21.32
N ASP A 8 22.08 -0.82 -20.20
CA ASP A 8 22.10 0.00 -18.97
C ASP A 8 20.72 0.28 -18.34
N LEU A 9 19.70 -0.55 -18.58
CA LEU A 9 18.43 -0.42 -17.88
C LEU A 9 18.59 -0.71 -16.39
N PRO A 10 17.96 0.12 -15.52
CA PRO A 10 17.91 -0.16 -14.09
C PRO A 10 17.28 -1.51 -13.77
N GLN A 11 17.84 -2.19 -12.77
CA GLN A 11 17.34 -3.48 -12.30
C GLN A 11 16.15 -3.34 -11.33
N PRO A 12 15.20 -4.31 -11.34
CA PRO A 12 15.12 -5.47 -12.24
C PRO A 12 14.67 -5.07 -13.64
N VAL A 13 15.24 -5.70 -14.68
CA VAL A 13 14.75 -5.50 -16.05
C VAL A 13 13.37 -6.15 -16.17
N PRO A 14 12.31 -5.43 -16.55
CA PRO A 14 10.98 -6.01 -16.75
C PRO A 14 11.01 -7.00 -17.94
N ALA A 15 10.16 -8.04 -17.88
CA ALA A 15 10.00 -8.95 -19.01
C ALA A 15 9.20 -8.29 -20.16
N VAL A 16 8.26 -7.41 -19.81
CA VAL A 16 7.45 -6.65 -20.77
C VAL A 16 7.36 -5.21 -20.30
N GLU A 17 7.54 -4.29 -21.23
CA GLU A 17 7.34 -2.87 -21.02
C GLU A 17 6.52 -2.28 -22.15
N ILE A 18 5.37 -1.66 -21.81
CA ILE A 18 4.55 -0.88 -22.73
C ILE A 18 4.77 0.60 -22.40
N PHE A 19 5.17 1.38 -23.39
CA PHE A 19 5.27 2.83 -23.29
C PHE A 19 4.14 3.46 -24.11
N VAL A 20 3.39 4.34 -23.46
CA VAL A 20 2.29 5.10 -24.07
C VAL A 20 2.68 6.57 -24.12
N TYR A 21 2.54 7.17 -25.29
CA TYR A 21 2.75 8.60 -25.50
C TYR A 21 1.58 9.25 -26.23
N SER A 22 1.14 10.36 -25.70
CA SER A 22 0.24 11.30 -26.37
C SER A 22 0.59 12.74 -25.97
N PRO A 23 0.10 13.77 -26.72
CA PRO A 23 0.29 15.15 -26.29
C PRO A 23 -0.31 15.49 -24.92
N ARG A 24 -1.20 14.63 -24.38
CA ARG A 24 -1.91 14.81 -23.11
C ARG A 24 -1.27 14.03 -21.96
N THR A 25 -0.74 12.85 -22.24
CA THR A 25 -0.22 11.94 -21.22
C THR A 25 0.95 11.13 -21.73
N GLU A 26 1.85 10.78 -20.84
CA GLU A 26 2.83 9.71 -21.00
C GLU A 26 2.64 8.68 -19.90
N GLY A 27 2.93 7.42 -20.20
CA GLY A 27 2.81 6.36 -19.22
C GLY A 27 3.63 5.12 -19.58
N VAL A 28 3.91 4.32 -18.57
CA VAL A 28 4.55 3.01 -18.71
C VAL A 28 3.75 1.95 -17.98
N HIS A 29 3.74 0.75 -18.53
CA HIS A 29 3.26 -0.45 -17.86
C HIS A 29 4.36 -1.50 -17.88
N LEU A 30 4.83 -1.91 -16.70
CA LEU A 30 5.96 -2.81 -16.50
C LEU A 30 5.46 -4.13 -15.91
N ARG A 31 5.87 -5.25 -16.49
CA ARG A 31 5.52 -6.59 -16.01
C ARG A 31 6.77 -7.46 -15.84
N SER A 32 6.82 -8.25 -14.78
CA SER A 32 7.91 -9.23 -14.56
C SER A 32 7.73 -10.50 -15.34
N GLY A 33 6.57 -10.70 -15.97
CA GLY A 33 6.22 -11.82 -16.86
C GLY A 33 4.93 -11.54 -17.61
N ARG A 34 4.44 -12.51 -18.40
CA ARG A 34 3.22 -12.33 -19.22
C ARG A 34 1.97 -12.38 -18.38
N VAL A 35 1.85 -13.35 -17.46
CA VAL A 35 0.75 -13.43 -16.50
C VAL A 35 1.16 -12.64 -15.25
N ALA A 36 0.72 -11.39 -15.17
CA ALA A 36 1.11 -10.47 -14.13
C ALA A 36 -0.06 -9.57 -13.73
N ARG A 37 -0.07 -9.12 -12.47
CA ARG A 37 -1.10 -8.21 -11.91
C ARG A 37 -0.46 -7.07 -11.15
N GLY A 38 -1.09 -5.91 -11.20
CA GLY A 38 -0.66 -4.74 -10.45
C GLY A 38 -1.47 -3.50 -10.77
N GLY A 39 -1.42 -2.51 -9.87
CA GLY A 39 -2.19 -1.29 -10.00
C GLY A 39 -1.62 -0.28 -10.99
N LEU A 40 -2.47 0.65 -11.39
CA LEU A 40 -2.10 1.83 -12.17
C LEU A 40 -2.07 3.06 -11.27
N ARG A 41 -1.07 3.91 -11.45
CA ARG A 41 -0.85 5.11 -10.65
C ARG A 41 -0.79 6.36 -11.51
N TRP A 42 -1.52 7.42 -11.11
CA TRP A 42 -1.18 8.76 -11.53
C TRP A 42 0.03 9.25 -10.73
N SER A 43 1.10 9.63 -11.43
CA SER A 43 2.31 10.17 -10.85
C SER A 43 2.41 11.68 -11.12
N GLU A 44 2.87 12.43 -10.14
CA GLU A 44 3.25 13.84 -10.29
C GLU A 44 4.73 14.03 -10.68
N ARG A 45 5.47 12.92 -10.76
CA ARG A 45 6.91 12.90 -11.06
C ARG A 45 7.16 12.87 -12.56
N MET A 46 7.00 14.02 -13.20
CA MET A 46 7.10 14.16 -14.67
C MET A 46 8.40 13.64 -15.29
N GLU A 47 9.52 13.78 -14.61
CA GLU A 47 10.84 13.48 -15.18
C GLU A 47 11.33 12.06 -14.86
N ASP A 48 10.85 11.45 -13.77
CA ASP A 48 11.37 10.18 -13.28
C ASP A 48 10.28 9.17 -12.88
N TYR A 49 9.03 9.34 -13.38
CA TYR A 49 7.91 8.45 -13.07
C TYR A 49 8.19 6.98 -13.42
N ARG A 50 8.97 6.70 -14.49
CA ARG A 50 9.35 5.34 -14.84
C ARG A 50 10.17 4.67 -13.74
N THR A 51 11.08 5.40 -13.10
CA THR A 51 11.87 4.91 -11.97
C THR A 51 10.98 4.61 -10.76
N GLU A 52 10.01 5.47 -10.49
CA GLU A 52 8.99 5.22 -9.45
C GLU A 52 8.21 3.93 -9.74
N ILE A 53 7.71 3.77 -10.97
CA ILE A 53 6.92 2.61 -11.36
C ILE A 53 7.76 1.33 -11.32
N LEU A 54 9.02 1.37 -11.71
CA LEU A 54 9.94 0.23 -11.62
C LEU A 54 10.14 -0.23 -10.16
N GLY A 55 10.32 0.71 -9.23
CA GLY A 55 10.43 0.41 -7.80
C GLY A 55 9.16 -0.25 -7.25
N LEU A 56 7.99 0.25 -7.65
CA LEU A 56 6.69 -0.32 -7.25
C LEU A 56 6.44 -1.70 -7.90
N MET A 57 6.84 -1.92 -9.15
CA MET A 57 6.76 -3.23 -9.80
C MET A 57 7.62 -4.25 -9.06
N LYS A 58 8.84 -3.88 -8.67
CA LYS A 58 9.74 -4.74 -7.90
C LYS A 58 9.09 -5.21 -6.59
N ALA A 59 8.48 -4.30 -5.85
CA ALA A 59 7.74 -4.64 -4.63
C ALA A 59 6.53 -5.54 -4.93
N GLN A 60 5.78 -5.24 -5.99
CA GLN A 60 4.59 -5.98 -6.38
C GLN A 60 4.89 -7.42 -6.82
N THR A 61 6.04 -7.67 -7.42
CA THR A 61 6.45 -9.01 -7.88
C THR A 61 6.42 -10.05 -6.77
N VAL A 62 6.87 -9.68 -5.56
CA VAL A 62 6.92 -10.60 -4.42
C VAL A 62 5.52 -10.86 -3.86
N LYS A 63 4.65 -9.84 -3.82
CA LYS A 63 3.27 -9.97 -3.33
C LYS A 63 2.45 -10.92 -4.19
N ASN A 64 2.51 -10.74 -5.50
CA ASN A 64 1.73 -11.54 -6.43
C ASN A 64 2.23 -12.99 -6.55
N SER A 65 3.42 -13.31 -6.06
CA SER A 65 3.93 -14.68 -6.10
C SER A 65 3.18 -15.68 -5.22
N VAL A 66 2.24 -15.23 -4.41
CA VAL A 66 1.35 -16.11 -3.63
C VAL A 66 0.27 -16.75 -4.49
N ILE A 67 -0.35 -15.99 -5.39
CA ILE A 67 -1.48 -16.45 -6.24
C ILE A 67 -1.12 -16.34 -7.72
N VAL A 68 -0.50 -15.22 -8.14
CA VAL A 68 -0.06 -14.98 -9.51
C VAL A 68 1.46 -15.00 -9.56
N PRO A 69 2.07 -15.65 -10.57
CA PRO A 69 3.52 -15.86 -10.58
C PRO A 69 4.36 -14.60 -10.49
N VAL A 70 3.85 -13.45 -11.02
CA VAL A 70 4.64 -12.22 -11.11
C VAL A 70 3.79 -10.97 -10.90
N GLY A 71 4.49 -9.87 -10.53
CA GLY A 71 3.90 -8.56 -10.35
C GLY A 71 4.00 -7.68 -11.59
N ALA A 72 3.08 -6.73 -11.67
CA ALA A 72 3.07 -5.64 -12.64
C ALA A 72 2.87 -4.30 -11.94
N LYS A 73 3.22 -3.23 -12.62
CA LYS A 73 2.87 -1.87 -12.22
C LYS A 73 2.79 -0.97 -13.45
N GLY A 74 1.74 -0.18 -13.51
CA GLY A 74 1.62 0.88 -14.49
C GLY A 74 1.57 2.26 -13.83
N GLY A 75 1.95 3.26 -14.59
CA GLY A 75 1.81 4.65 -14.16
C GLY A 75 1.85 5.61 -15.32
N PHE A 76 1.23 6.76 -15.12
CA PHE A 76 1.14 7.82 -16.12
C PHE A 76 1.27 9.19 -15.48
N VAL A 77 1.68 10.16 -16.28
CA VAL A 77 1.75 11.58 -15.94
C VAL A 77 0.81 12.39 -16.83
N ALA A 78 0.14 13.39 -16.26
CA ALA A 78 -0.71 14.30 -17.01
C ALA A 78 0.12 15.52 -17.45
N ARG A 79 0.32 15.68 -18.77
CA ARG A 79 1.20 16.73 -19.34
C ARG A 79 0.56 18.10 -19.43
N ARG A 80 -0.78 18.19 -19.31
CA ARG A 80 -1.56 19.41 -19.52
C ARG A 80 -2.52 19.69 -18.38
N LEU A 81 -2.02 19.56 -17.14
CA LEU A 81 -2.83 19.94 -15.98
C LEU A 81 -3.23 21.41 -16.04
N PRO A 82 -4.48 21.77 -15.71
CA PRO A 82 -4.92 23.16 -15.66
C PRO A 82 -4.11 23.95 -14.61
N VAL A 83 -3.40 24.99 -15.04
CA VAL A 83 -2.66 25.86 -14.13
C VAL A 83 -3.63 26.72 -13.34
N GLY A 84 -3.64 26.58 -12.01
CA GLY A 84 -4.58 27.27 -11.14
C GLY A 84 -6.03 26.73 -11.21
N GLY A 85 -6.23 25.58 -11.85
CA GLY A 85 -7.54 24.92 -11.93
C GLY A 85 -8.03 24.42 -10.58
N SER A 86 -9.33 24.28 -10.47
CA SER A 86 -9.98 23.62 -9.33
C SER A 86 -9.59 22.13 -9.27
N ARG A 87 -9.77 21.51 -8.11
CA ARG A 87 -9.54 20.07 -7.94
C ARG A 87 -10.33 19.22 -8.93
N ASP A 88 -11.56 19.63 -9.25
CA ASP A 88 -12.44 18.90 -10.16
C ASP A 88 -11.95 19.01 -11.62
N GLU A 89 -11.44 20.17 -12.03
CA GLU A 89 -10.82 20.36 -13.36
C GLU A 89 -9.54 19.54 -13.50
N ILE A 90 -8.69 19.53 -12.46
CA ILE A 90 -7.48 18.69 -12.42
C ILE A 90 -7.87 17.21 -12.53
N MET A 91 -8.86 16.76 -11.75
CA MET A 91 -9.28 15.36 -11.76
C MET A 91 -9.92 14.97 -13.09
N ALA A 92 -10.65 15.85 -13.74
CA ALA A 92 -11.20 15.61 -15.08
C ALA A 92 -10.10 15.38 -16.12
N GLU A 93 -9.00 16.15 -16.05
CA GLU A 93 -7.84 15.94 -16.94
C GLU A 93 -7.13 14.62 -16.61
N VAL A 94 -6.95 14.27 -15.33
CA VAL A 94 -6.36 13.01 -14.91
C VAL A 94 -7.18 11.82 -15.40
N VAL A 95 -8.51 11.87 -15.29
CA VAL A 95 -9.41 10.82 -15.82
C VAL A 95 -9.29 10.71 -17.34
N ALA A 96 -9.18 11.84 -18.06
CA ALA A 96 -8.99 11.82 -19.51
C ALA A 96 -7.63 11.21 -19.90
N CYS A 97 -6.57 11.50 -19.15
CA CYS A 97 -5.25 10.86 -19.30
C CYS A 97 -5.30 9.37 -19.02
N TYR A 98 -6.00 8.96 -17.95
CA TYR A 98 -6.20 7.57 -17.57
C TYR A 98 -6.91 6.78 -18.69
N LYS A 99 -7.98 7.33 -19.26
CA LYS A 99 -8.71 6.70 -20.38
C LYS A 99 -7.81 6.49 -21.60
N VAL A 100 -6.97 7.47 -21.95
CA VAL A 100 -6.00 7.34 -23.04
C VAL A 100 -4.97 6.25 -22.72
N PHE A 101 -4.44 6.23 -21.50
CA PHE A 101 -3.43 5.26 -21.09
C PHE A 101 -3.98 3.84 -21.11
N VAL A 102 -5.10 3.58 -20.43
CA VAL A 102 -5.73 2.25 -20.36
C VAL A 102 -6.18 1.76 -21.74
N GLY A 103 -6.78 2.66 -22.54
CA GLY A 103 -7.16 2.34 -23.92
C GLY A 103 -5.98 1.86 -24.75
N ALA A 104 -4.87 2.61 -24.71
CA ALA A 104 -3.64 2.24 -25.43
C ALA A 104 -3.01 0.93 -24.95
N LEU A 105 -3.13 0.59 -23.65
CA LEU A 105 -2.69 -0.73 -23.15
C LEU A 105 -3.50 -1.86 -23.77
N LEU A 106 -4.84 -1.73 -23.83
CA LEU A 106 -5.73 -2.72 -24.42
C LEU A 106 -5.56 -2.81 -25.95
N ASP A 107 -5.31 -1.67 -26.63
CA ASP A 107 -5.06 -1.65 -28.07
C ASP A 107 -3.77 -2.40 -28.46
N MET A 108 -2.93 -2.78 -27.51
CA MET A 108 -1.70 -3.56 -27.70
C MET A 108 -1.79 -4.99 -27.16
N THR A 109 -2.89 -5.35 -26.49
CA THR A 109 -3.08 -6.65 -25.84
C THR A 109 -3.92 -7.56 -26.73
N ASP A 110 -3.51 -8.83 -26.87
CA ASP A 110 -4.29 -9.81 -27.60
C ASP A 110 -5.62 -10.09 -26.88
N ASN A 111 -6.68 -10.38 -27.64
CA ASN A 111 -7.98 -10.75 -27.09
C ASN A 111 -8.23 -12.26 -27.22
N ILE A 112 -9.21 -12.78 -26.49
CA ILE A 112 -9.76 -14.12 -26.67
C ILE A 112 -11.23 -13.98 -27.12
N VAL A 113 -11.56 -14.49 -28.31
CA VAL A 113 -12.91 -14.49 -28.87
C VAL A 113 -13.27 -15.92 -29.23
N ASP A 114 -14.36 -16.45 -28.69
CA ASP A 114 -14.80 -17.84 -28.92
C ASP A 114 -13.66 -18.87 -28.74
N ASP A 115 -12.92 -18.77 -27.65
CA ASP A 115 -11.73 -19.58 -27.31
C ASP A 115 -10.55 -19.46 -28.30
N VAL A 116 -10.59 -18.50 -29.21
CA VAL A 116 -9.55 -18.22 -30.17
C VAL A 116 -8.80 -16.95 -29.80
N LEU A 117 -7.50 -17.00 -29.80
CA LEU A 117 -6.66 -15.83 -29.58
C LEU A 117 -6.67 -14.93 -30.81
N VAL A 118 -7.03 -13.68 -30.62
CA VAL A 118 -7.16 -12.67 -31.68
C VAL A 118 -6.19 -11.52 -31.39
N PRO A 119 -5.13 -11.36 -32.21
CA PRO A 119 -4.26 -10.19 -32.12
C PRO A 119 -4.99 -8.89 -32.45
N PRO A 120 -4.57 -7.77 -31.84
CA PRO A 120 -5.16 -6.47 -32.18
C PRO A 120 -4.80 -6.05 -33.61
N ASP A 121 -5.75 -5.39 -34.27
CA ASP A 121 -5.59 -4.90 -35.64
C ASP A 121 -4.48 -3.82 -35.73
N GLY A 122 -3.67 -3.88 -36.79
CA GLY A 122 -2.64 -2.88 -37.06
C GLY A 122 -1.41 -2.94 -36.17
N VAL A 123 -1.32 -3.94 -35.29
CA VAL A 123 -0.16 -4.15 -34.42
C VAL A 123 0.81 -5.13 -35.08
N PHE A 124 2.09 -4.74 -35.14
CA PHE A 124 3.15 -5.64 -35.60
C PHE A 124 3.77 -6.35 -34.40
N ARG A 125 3.55 -7.64 -34.29
CA ARG A 125 4.05 -8.47 -33.18
C ARG A 125 5.41 -9.09 -33.55
N HIS A 126 6.37 -8.93 -32.61
CA HIS A 126 7.69 -9.60 -32.69
C HIS A 126 7.81 -10.78 -31.73
N ASP A 127 6.89 -10.90 -30.78
CA ASP A 127 6.87 -11.93 -29.74
C ASP A 127 5.58 -12.76 -29.81
N GLY A 128 5.44 -13.70 -28.91
CA GLY A 128 4.27 -14.59 -28.88
C GLY A 128 3.09 -13.90 -28.15
N ASP A 129 2.04 -14.69 -27.96
CA ASP A 129 0.74 -14.28 -27.43
C ASP A 129 0.81 -13.57 -26.09
N ASP A 130 0.03 -12.49 -25.94
CA ASP A 130 -0.03 -11.65 -24.74
C ASP A 130 -1.47 -11.17 -24.49
N HIS A 131 -2.31 -12.05 -23.99
CA HIS A 131 -3.74 -11.82 -23.78
C HIS A 131 -4.11 -11.52 -22.33
N TYR A 132 -3.15 -11.52 -21.41
CA TYR A 132 -3.44 -11.32 -20.00
C TYR A 132 -2.95 -9.96 -19.52
N LEU A 133 -3.89 -9.04 -19.33
CA LEU A 133 -3.64 -7.73 -18.74
C LEU A 133 -4.70 -7.50 -17.66
N VAL A 134 -4.26 -7.41 -16.41
CA VAL A 134 -5.10 -7.10 -15.25
C VAL A 134 -4.53 -5.89 -14.54
N VAL A 135 -5.38 -4.94 -14.27
CA VAL A 135 -5.03 -3.69 -13.59
C VAL A 135 -5.85 -3.50 -12.32
N ALA A 136 -5.51 -2.50 -11.53
CA ALA A 136 -6.31 -2.06 -10.39
C ALA A 136 -6.12 -0.54 -10.23
N ALA A 137 -7.05 0.13 -9.59
CA ALA A 137 -6.82 1.51 -9.18
C ALA A 137 -5.81 1.55 -8.03
N ASP A 138 -4.78 2.37 -8.16
CA ASP A 138 -3.82 2.59 -7.08
C ASP A 138 -4.37 3.70 -6.18
N LYS A 139 -4.84 3.31 -5.02
CA LYS A 139 -5.43 4.17 -3.97
C LYS A 139 -6.62 5.07 -4.37
N GLY A 140 -7.72 4.76 -3.78
CA GLY A 140 -8.70 5.74 -3.34
C GLY A 140 -9.87 6.05 -4.23
N THR A 141 -10.07 5.40 -5.39
CA THR A 141 -11.34 5.57 -6.11
C THR A 141 -11.77 4.29 -6.82
N ALA A 142 -12.80 3.63 -6.31
CA ALA A 142 -13.58 2.63 -7.04
C ALA A 142 -13.89 3.09 -8.48
N THR A 143 -14.10 4.39 -8.67
CA THR A 143 -14.35 5.06 -9.95
C THR A 143 -13.31 4.75 -11.03
N PHE A 144 -12.01 4.65 -10.72
CA PHE A 144 -11.00 4.34 -11.73
C PHE A 144 -11.06 2.88 -12.20
N SER A 145 -11.40 1.95 -11.31
CA SER A 145 -11.63 0.55 -11.70
C SER A 145 -12.88 0.42 -12.57
N ASP A 146 -13.96 1.14 -12.25
CA ASP A 146 -15.17 1.17 -13.07
C ASP A 146 -14.90 1.74 -14.47
N ILE A 147 -14.11 2.83 -14.57
CA ILE A 147 -13.69 3.39 -15.87
C ILE A 147 -12.84 2.38 -16.66
N ALA A 148 -11.92 1.69 -16.00
CA ALA A 148 -11.08 0.67 -16.68
C ALA A 148 -11.95 -0.49 -17.21
N ASN A 149 -12.88 -0.98 -16.41
CA ASN A 149 -13.81 -2.04 -16.81
C ASN A 149 -14.78 -1.58 -17.91
N GLU A 150 -15.20 -0.31 -17.91
CA GLU A 150 -15.96 0.29 -19.01
C GLU A 150 -15.16 0.24 -20.32
N ILE A 151 -13.89 0.64 -20.28
CA ILE A 151 -13.00 0.61 -21.45
C ILE A 151 -12.75 -0.82 -21.96
N ALA A 152 -12.65 -1.80 -21.06
CA ALA A 152 -12.52 -3.20 -21.41
C ALA A 152 -13.78 -3.72 -22.11
N ARG A 153 -14.97 -3.40 -21.58
CA ARG A 153 -16.27 -3.74 -22.21
C ARG A 153 -16.45 -3.09 -23.58
N ASP A 154 -16.09 -1.82 -23.73
CA ASP A 154 -16.19 -1.09 -24.99
C ASP A 154 -15.29 -1.70 -26.10
N ARG A 155 -14.32 -2.54 -25.73
CA ARG A 155 -13.41 -3.26 -26.63
C ARG A 155 -13.71 -4.75 -26.72
N ASP A 156 -14.81 -5.20 -26.13
CA ASP A 156 -15.14 -6.64 -26.03
C ASP A 156 -13.93 -7.46 -25.52
N PHE A 157 -13.16 -6.91 -24.56
CA PHE A 157 -12.00 -7.59 -24.01
C PHE A 157 -12.45 -8.76 -23.13
N TRP A 158 -11.87 -9.92 -23.32
CA TRP A 158 -12.32 -11.19 -22.73
C TRP A 158 -12.41 -11.20 -21.18
N LEU A 159 -11.65 -10.35 -20.52
CA LEU A 159 -11.70 -10.22 -19.06
C LEU A 159 -12.91 -9.40 -18.56
N ASP A 160 -13.56 -8.61 -19.40
CA ASP A 160 -14.72 -7.76 -19.02
C ASP A 160 -14.41 -7.00 -17.72
N ASP A 161 -15.21 -7.18 -16.67
CA ASP A 161 -15.01 -6.55 -15.36
C ASP A 161 -14.01 -7.28 -14.42
N ALA A 162 -13.42 -8.36 -14.88
CA ALA A 162 -12.22 -8.92 -14.26
C ALA A 162 -10.93 -8.18 -14.67
N PHE A 163 -11.00 -7.29 -15.67
CA PHE A 163 -9.86 -6.49 -16.11
C PHE A 163 -9.31 -5.59 -15.02
N ALA A 164 -10.19 -4.96 -14.22
CA ALA A 164 -9.80 -4.17 -13.05
C ALA A 164 -10.53 -4.66 -11.80
N SER A 165 -9.78 -5.05 -10.77
CA SER A 165 -10.34 -5.42 -9.46
C SER A 165 -10.86 -4.19 -8.70
N GLY A 166 -11.76 -4.42 -7.75
CA GLY A 166 -12.48 -3.37 -7.05
C GLY A 166 -13.59 -2.77 -7.91
N GLY A 167 -13.94 -1.50 -7.69
CA GLY A 167 -15.06 -0.86 -8.36
C GLY A 167 -16.41 -1.21 -7.75
N SER A 168 -17.49 -0.81 -8.43
CA SER A 168 -18.86 -0.97 -7.93
C SER A 168 -19.34 -2.42 -7.82
N ASP A 169 -18.77 -3.31 -8.65
CA ASP A 169 -19.09 -4.75 -8.68
C ASP A 169 -17.96 -5.61 -8.10
N GLY A 170 -17.00 -4.99 -7.38
CA GLY A 170 -15.86 -5.65 -6.75
C GLY A 170 -15.90 -5.59 -5.24
N TYR A 171 -14.83 -6.08 -4.60
CA TYR A 171 -14.68 -6.04 -3.16
C TYR A 171 -14.19 -4.67 -2.68
N ASP A 172 -14.83 -4.12 -1.65
CA ASP A 172 -14.38 -2.89 -0.98
C ASP A 172 -13.34 -3.22 0.09
N HIS A 173 -12.07 -3.13 -0.28
CA HIS A 173 -10.95 -3.44 0.62
C HIS A 173 -10.94 -2.60 1.90
N LYS A 174 -11.41 -1.35 1.83
CA LYS A 174 -11.48 -0.47 3.00
C LYS A 174 -12.59 -0.91 3.95
N ALA A 175 -13.78 -1.22 3.43
CA ALA A 175 -14.89 -1.72 4.23
C ALA A 175 -14.55 -3.08 4.86
N GLN A 176 -13.88 -3.96 4.13
CA GLN A 176 -13.39 -5.25 4.62
C GLN A 176 -12.18 -5.11 5.54
N ALA A 177 -11.50 -3.97 5.55
CA ALA A 177 -10.25 -3.72 6.26
C ALA A 177 -9.14 -4.74 5.93
N ILE A 178 -9.18 -5.38 4.77
CA ILE A 178 -8.44 -6.62 4.52
C ILE A 178 -6.91 -6.43 4.59
N THR A 179 -6.38 -5.32 4.08
CA THR A 179 -4.94 -5.02 4.18
C THR A 179 -4.50 -4.82 5.63
N ALA A 180 -5.27 -4.08 6.41
CA ALA A 180 -4.96 -3.85 7.82
C ALA A 180 -5.13 -5.12 8.66
N ARG A 181 -6.15 -5.95 8.38
CA ARG A 181 -6.35 -7.26 9.03
C ARG A 181 -5.18 -8.19 8.76
N GLY A 182 -4.70 -8.27 7.50
CA GLY A 182 -3.54 -9.08 7.14
C GLY A 182 -2.26 -8.63 7.84
N ALA A 183 -1.99 -7.32 7.87
CA ALA A 183 -0.86 -6.77 8.60
C ALA A 183 -0.99 -6.99 10.12
N TRP A 184 -2.22 -6.99 10.64
CA TRP A 184 -2.48 -7.30 12.05
C TRP A 184 -2.16 -8.76 12.40
N VAL A 185 -2.36 -9.70 11.50
CA VAL A 185 -1.90 -11.10 11.68
C VAL A 185 -0.40 -11.15 11.94
N ALA A 186 0.39 -10.33 11.24
CA ALA A 186 1.84 -10.22 11.49
C ALA A 186 2.14 -9.61 12.87
N VAL A 187 1.39 -8.56 13.29
CA VAL A 187 1.52 -7.98 14.65
C VAL A 187 1.30 -9.06 15.72
N GLU A 188 0.16 -9.77 15.67
CA GLU A 188 -0.15 -10.82 16.64
C GLU A 188 0.89 -11.92 16.64
N HIS A 189 1.41 -12.30 15.47
CA HIS A 189 2.45 -13.31 15.33
C HIS A 189 3.75 -12.86 16.03
N HIS A 190 4.23 -11.66 15.74
CA HIS A 190 5.44 -11.12 16.36
C HIS A 190 5.31 -10.93 17.87
N PHE A 191 4.14 -10.44 18.34
CA PHE A 191 3.88 -10.29 19.77
C PHE A 191 3.85 -11.65 20.49
N ARG A 192 3.24 -12.68 19.88
CA ARG A 192 3.25 -14.05 20.42
C ARG A 192 4.67 -14.59 20.57
N GLU A 193 5.53 -14.37 19.58
CA GLU A 193 6.95 -14.76 19.65
C GLU A 193 7.73 -14.01 20.76
N LEU A 194 7.27 -12.81 21.12
CA LEU A 194 7.79 -12.03 22.25
C LEU A 194 7.14 -12.41 23.60
N GLY A 195 6.23 -13.42 23.62
CA GLY A 195 5.48 -13.82 24.81
C GLY A 195 4.46 -12.78 25.27
N ARG A 196 3.94 -11.96 24.34
CA ARG A 196 2.96 -10.89 24.61
C ARG A 196 1.65 -11.14 23.88
N ASP A 197 0.56 -10.58 24.42
CA ASP A 197 -0.78 -10.68 23.85
C ASP A 197 -1.34 -9.27 23.58
N PRO A 198 -1.36 -8.80 22.31
CA PRO A 198 -1.88 -7.49 21.97
C PRO A 198 -3.41 -7.40 21.98
N VAL A 199 -4.10 -8.53 22.11
CA VAL A 199 -5.57 -8.59 22.17
C VAL A 199 -6.06 -8.29 23.57
N HIS A 200 -5.36 -8.77 24.61
CA HIS A 200 -5.83 -8.70 25.99
C HIS A 200 -5.02 -7.77 26.89
N THR A 201 -3.81 -7.37 26.47
CA THR A 201 -2.91 -6.52 27.28
C THR A 201 -2.56 -5.21 26.59
N PRO A 202 -2.57 -4.08 27.31
CA PRO A 202 -2.16 -2.80 26.74
C PRO A 202 -0.73 -2.82 26.20
N PHE A 203 -0.52 -2.18 25.07
CA PHE A 203 0.79 -2.03 24.43
C PHE A 203 0.91 -0.65 23.77
N THR A 204 2.13 -0.16 23.66
CA THR A 204 2.44 1.17 23.15
C THR A 204 2.69 1.15 21.65
N VAL A 205 2.15 2.16 20.96
CA VAL A 205 2.25 2.28 19.51
C VAL A 205 2.66 3.70 19.11
N VAL A 206 3.53 3.80 18.14
CA VAL A 206 3.68 5.00 17.30
C VAL A 206 3.38 4.64 15.86
N GLY A 207 2.96 5.62 15.05
CA GLY A 207 2.56 5.29 13.71
C GLY A 207 2.75 6.37 12.65
N VAL A 208 2.73 5.91 11.39
CA VAL A 208 2.79 6.75 10.20
C VAL A 208 1.43 6.69 9.50
N GLY A 209 0.70 7.79 9.49
CA GLY A 209 -0.62 7.92 8.91
C GLY A 209 -1.61 8.70 9.78
N ASP A 210 -2.86 8.72 9.36
CA ASP A 210 -4.00 9.29 10.07
C ASP A 210 -5.21 8.36 10.06
N MET A 211 -6.20 8.65 10.92
CA MET A 211 -7.37 7.78 11.09
C MET A 211 -8.29 7.74 9.84
N SER A 212 -8.22 8.73 8.94
CA SER A 212 -9.00 8.71 7.69
C SER A 212 -8.45 7.73 6.64
N GLY A 213 -7.19 7.34 6.79
CA GLY A 213 -6.50 6.39 5.92
C GLY A 213 -6.98 4.96 6.14
N ASP A 214 -7.19 4.21 5.05
CA ASP A 214 -7.63 2.81 5.12
C ASP A 214 -6.74 1.97 6.05
N VAL A 215 -5.46 1.86 5.71
CA VAL A 215 -4.54 0.94 6.40
C VAL A 215 -4.22 1.41 7.82
N PHE A 216 -4.01 2.72 8.01
CA PHE A 216 -3.74 3.26 9.34
C PHE A 216 -4.97 3.17 10.24
N GLY A 217 -6.10 3.72 9.79
CA GLY A 217 -7.34 3.77 10.56
C GLY A 217 -7.85 2.38 10.94
N ASN A 218 -8.00 1.51 9.95
CA ASN A 218 -8.41 0.13 10.20
C ASN A 218 -7.42 -0.64 11.11
N GLY A 219 -6.12 -0.39 10.96
CA GLY A 219 -5.09 -1.04 11.79
C GLY A 219 -5.17 -0.63 13.26
N LEU A 220 -5.30 0.68 13.52
CA LEU A 220 -5.38 1.23 14.88
C LEU A 220 -6.74 0.95 15.57
N LEU A 221 -7.69 0.35 14.84
CA LEU A 221 -8.97 -0.13 15.37
C LEU A 221 -9.01 -1.66 15.59
N ARG A 222 -7.89 -2.38 15.39
CA ARG A 222 -7.86 -3.83 15.61
C ARG A 222 -7.83 -4.22 17.08
N SER A 223 -7.38 -3.34 17.96
CA SER A 223 -7.32 -3.60 19.41
C SER A 223 -7.68 -2.36 20.22
N ASP A 224 -8.58 -2.51 21.17
CA ASP A 224 -8.92 -1.52 22.20
C ASP A 224 -7.82 -1.37 23.27
N LYS A 225 -6.78 -2.22 23.21
CA LYS A 225 -5.62 -2.19 24.12
C LYS A 225 -4.49 -1.29 23.61
N THR A 226 -4.66 -0.71 22.40
CA THR A 226 -3.65 0.16 21.79
C THR A 226 -3.52 1.49 22.52
N LYS A 227 -2.34 1.76 23.08
CA LYS A 227 -1.91 3.06 23.57
C LYS A 227 -1.15 3.78 22.45
N LEU A 228 -1.84 4.60 21.66
CA LEU A 228 -1.21 5.38 20.59
C LEU A 228 -0.50 6.59 21.17
N LEU A 229 0.83 6.51 21.35
CA LEU A 229 1.63 7.59 21.96
C LEU A 229 1.90 8.72 20.97
N ALA A 230 2.07 8.42 19.68
CA ALA A 230 2.22 9.44 18.66
C ALA A 230 1.93 8.89 17.27
N ALA A 231 1.55 9.78 16.38
CA ALA A 231 1.44 9.48 14.95
C ALA A 231 1.69 10.75 14.13
N PHE A 232 2.01 10.59 12.85
CA PHE A 232 2.13 11.73 11.96
C PHE A 232 1.63 11.40 10.55
N ASP A 233 1.13 12.43 9.90
CA ASP A 233 0.74 12.42 8.48
C ASP A 233 1.49 13.52 7.71
N HIS A 234 0.99 13.86 6.52
CA HIS A 234 1.57 14.93 5.69
C HIS A 234 1.28 16.35 6.23
N ARG A 235 0.41 16.53 7.21
CA ARG A 235 -0.03 17.82 7.77
C ARG A 235 0.33 18.02 9.24
N HIS A 236 0.21 16.97 10.05
CA HIS A 236 0.24 17.06 11.49
C HIS A 236 1.11 15.99 12.14
N VAL A 237 1.54 16.29 13.36
CA VAL A 237 2.10 15.33 14.31
C VAL A 237 1.20 15.31 15.55
N PHE A 238 0.61 14.17 15.83
CA PHE A 238 -0.16 13.89 17.03
C PHE A 238 0.77 13.29 18.10
N VAL A 239 0.66 13.76 19.35
CA VAL A 239 1.36 13.15 20.48
C VAL A 239 0.39 13.08 21.68
N GLY A 240 0.16 11.87 22.19
CA GLY A 240 -0.60 11.58 23.40
C GLY A 240 0.29 10.75 24.33
N PRO A 241 1.06 11.37 25.24
CA PRO A 241 2.13 10.70 25.98
C PRO A 241 1.70 9.51 26.84
N ASP A 242 0.50 9.54 27.40
CA ASP A 242 -0.06 8.45 28.22
C ASP A 242 -1.58 8.35 28.01
N PRO A 243 -2.04 7.90 26.83
CA PRO A 243 -3.45 7.81 26.54
C PRO A 243 -4.12 6.70 27.35
N ASP A 244 -5.36 6.96 27.80
CA ASP A 244 -6.26 5.90 28.24
C ASP A 244 -6.64 5.07 27.01
N PRO A 245 -6.41 3.75 26.99
CA PRO A 245 -6.61 2.94 25.79
C PRO A 245 -8.08 2.89 25.36
N GLU A 246 -9.04 2.83 26.28
CA GLU A 246 -10.47 2.71 25.97
C GLU A 246 -11.02 4.04 25.44
N ALA A 247 -10.75 5.15 26.13
CA ALA A 247 -11.17 6.49 25.69
C ALA A 247 -10.55 6.85 24.33
N SER A 248 -9.25 6.56 24.15
CA SER A 248 -8.58 6.83 22.87
C SER A 248 -9.02 5.90 21.75
N PHE A 249 -9.49 4.69 22.05
CA PHE A 249 -10.09 3.81 21.04
C PHE A 249 -11.41 4.40 20.51
N VAL A 250 -12.29 4.84 21.39
CA VAL A 250 -13.57 5.49 21.00
C VAL A 250 -13.31 6.73 20.15
N GLU A 251 -12.32 7.54 20.50
CA GLU A 251 -11.96 8.72 19.73
C GLU A 251 -11.34 8.37 18.36
N ARG A 252 -10.49 7.35 18.29
CA ARG A 252 -9.99 6.84 17.01
C ARG A 252 -11.11 6.33 16.13
N GLN A 253 -12.10 5.63 16.68
CA GLN A 253 -13.28 5.20 15.93
C GLN A 253 -14.06 6.39 15.40
N ARG A 254 -14.30 7.43 16.22
CA ARG A 254 -14.98 8.66 15.80
C ARG A 254 -14.25 9.34 14.64
N LEU A 255 -12.92 9.45 14.73
CA LEU A 255 -12.11 10.04 13.66
C LEU A 255 -12.13 9.19 12.38
N TYR A 256 -12.15 7.86 12.50
CA TYR A 256 -12.25 6.96 11.35
C TYR A 256 -13.58 7.13 10.61
N ASP A 257 -14.67 7.27 11.35
CA ASP A 257 -16.02 7.45 10.80
C ASP A 257 -16.28 8.87 10.27
N LEU A 258 -15.48 9.85 10.70
CA LEU A 258 -15.59 11.23 10.24
C LEU A 258 -14.98 11.38 8.84
N PRO A 259 -15.77 11.73 7.81
CA PRO A 259 -15.25 11.89 6.46
C PRO A 259 -14.13 12.93 6.37
N ARG A 260 -12.96 12.52 5.82
CA ARG A 260 -11.79 13.38 5.63
C ARG A 260 -11.21 13.94 6.93
N SER A 261 -11.34 13.23 8.02
CA SER A 261 -10.76 13.62 9.31
C SER A 261 -9.24 13.80 9.22
N SER A 262 -8.71 14.50 10.18
CA SER A 262 -7.29 14.70 10.40
C SER A 262 -6.98 14.63 11.88
N TRP A 263 -5.70 14.65 12.25
CA TRP A 263 -5.33 14.76 13.68
C TRP A 263 -5.83 16.04 14.35
N GLU A 264 -6.08 17.11 13.57
CA GLU A 264 -6.66 18.37 14.09
C GLU A 264 -8.09 18.21 14.63
N ASP A 265 -8.81 17.20 14.16
CA ASP A 265 -10.18 16.90 14.60
C ASP A 265 -10.23 16.07 15.89
N TYR A 266 -9.07 15.70 16.45
CA TYR A 266 -8.98 14.96 17.71
C TYR A 266 -9.52 15.79 18.88
N ASP A 267 -10.41 15.21 19.68
CA ASP A 267 -10.94 15.89 20.88
C ASP A 267 -9.84 16.10 21.90
N THR A 268 -9.41 17.35 22.04
CA THR A 268 -8.33 17.73 22.94
C THR A 268 -8.63 17.48 24.42
N SER A 269 -9.90 17.34 24.80
CA SER A 269 -10.29 17.00 26.17
C SER A 269 -9.98 15.55 26.56
N LEU A 270 -9.80 14.68 25.55
CA LEU A 270 -9.41 13.28 25.73
C LEU A 270 -7.90 13.07 25.65
N MET A 271 -7.15 14.13 25.37
CA MET A 271 -5.70 14.05 25.24
C MET A 271 -5.04 13.98 26.62
N SER A 272 -4.07 13.07 26.74
CA SER A 272 -3.29 12.97 27.98
C SER A 272 -2.46 14.23 28.23
N GLU A 273 -2.17 14.50 29.50
CA GLU A 273 -1.40 15.68 29.91
C GLU A 273 -0.08 15.81 29.15
N GLY A 274 0.21 17.02 28.70
CA GLY A 274 1.44 17.31 27.93
C GLY A 274 1.39 16.89 26.45
N GLY A 275 0.30 16.30 26.00
CA GLY A 275 0.08 15.96 24.60
C GLY A 275 -0.38 17.13 23.73
N GLY A 276 -0.49 16.91 22.43
CA GLY A 276 -0.94 17.91 21.48
C GLY A 276 -0.97 17.43 20.04
N VAL A 277 -1.63 18.23 19.19
CA VAL A 277 -1.56 18.11 17.73
C VAL A 277 -0.80 19.31 17.20
N PHE A 278 0.22 19.03 16.41
CA PHE A 278 1.17 20.05 15.94
C PHE A 278 1.20 20.07 14.41
N SER A 279 1.06 21.28 13.83
CA SER A 279 1.20 21.43 12.38
C SER A 279 2.65 21.22 11.95
N ARG A 280 2.84 20.49 10.83
CA ARG A 280 4.15 20.35 10.18
C ARG A 280 4.70 21.66 9.61
N SER A 281 3.87 22.68 9.46
CA SER A 281 4.30 24.03 9.07
C SER A 281 4.79 24.89 10.23
N ALA A 282 4.70 24.41 11.47
CA ALA A 282 5.18 25.14 12.65
C ALA A 282 6.70 25.31 12.60
N LYS A 283 7.18 26.47 13.03
CA LYS A 283 8.63 26.71 13.10
C LYS A 283 9.31 25.94 14.23
N SER A 284 8.57 25.71 15.31
CA SER A 284 9.09 25.06 16.51
C SER A 284 7.93 24.62 17.40
N ILE A 285 8.05 23.46 18.00
CA ILE A 285 7.10 22.79 18.88
C ILE A 285 7.71 22.75 20.29
N ALA A 286 6.97 23.18 21.30
CA ALA A 286 7.38 23.02 22.69
C ALA A 286 7.23 21.55 23.10
N VAL A 287 8.26 21.00 23.74
CA VAL A 287 8.27 19.63 24.24
C VAL A 287 7.93 19.65 25.73
N SER A 288 6.89 18.93 26.12
CA SER A 288 6.52 18.75 27.52
C SER A 288 7.38 17.66 28.19
N PRO A 289 7.51 17.67 29.52
CA PRO A 289 8.17 16.56 30.23
C PRO A 289 7.54 15.20 29.96
N GLN A 290 6.23 15.15 29.73
CA GLN A 290 5.51 13.92 29.38
C GLN A 290 5.89 13.42 27.99
N MET A 291 5.99 14.33 26.99
CA MET A 291 6.51 13.98 25.65
C MET A 291 7.94 13.46 25.74
N THR A 292 8.80 14.11 26.54
CA THR A 292 10.18 13.67 26.77
C THR A 292 10.23 12.21 27.25
N GLY A 293 9.40 11.88 28.25
CA GLY A 293 9.32 10.51 28.78
C GLY A 293 8.79 9.50 27.76
N ALA A 294 7.66 9.82 27.09
CA ALA A 294 7.00 8.92 26.15
C ALA A 294 7.84 8.64 24.89
N LEU A 295 8.52 9.66 24.38
CA LEU A 295 9.37 9.52 23.16
C LEU A 295 10.82 9.16 23.50
N GLY A 296 11.18 9.11 24.80
CA GLY A 296 12.53 8.78 25.28
C GLY A 296 13.55 9.80 24.79
N LEU A 297 13.23 11.10 24.89
CA LEU A 297 14.12 12.22 24.58
C LEU A 297 15.04 12.54 25.76
N ASP A 298 16.11 13.26 25.49
CA ASP A 298 16.96 13.81 26.54
C ASP A 298 16.23 14.87 27.35
N GLN A 299 16.53 14.98 28.64
CA GLN A 299 15.80 15.84 29.60
C GLN A 299 15.96 17.35 29.32
N ASP A 300 16.97 17.75 28.59
CA ASP A 300 17.27 19.13 28.21
C ASP A 300 16.56 19.56 26.91
N VAL A 301 15.89 18.63 26.20
CA VAL A 301 15.13 18.93 25.00
C VAL A 301 13.80 19.61 25.39
N THR A 302 13.71 20.90 25.14
CA THR A 302 12.51 21.71 25.45
C THR A 302 11.76 22.16 24.19
N ARG A 303 12.38 22.08 23.03
CA ARG A 303 11.78 22.46 21.73
C ARG A 303 12.36 21.61 20.60
N LEU A 304 11.52 21.29 19.63
CA LEU A 304 11.87 20.59 18.38
C LEU A 304 11.21 21.28 17.19
N THR A 305 11.82 21.16 16.03
CA THR A 305 11.11 21.38 14.76
C THR A 305 10.17 20.21 14.48
N PRO A 306 9.16 20.36 13.60
CA PRO A 306 8.29 19.26 13.22
C PRO A 306 9.04 18.01 12.69
N ASP A 307 10.08 18.22 11.90
CA ASP A 307 10.89 17.11 11.35
C ASP A 307 11.71 16.41 12.44
N GLU A 308 12.24 17.14 13.41
CA GLU A 308 12.92 16.54 14.57
C GLU A 308 11.93 15.77 15.44
N LEU A 309 10.70 16.27 15.62
CA LEU A 309 9.66 15.56 16.36
C LEU A 309 9.25 14.27 15.63
N ILE A 310 9.11 14.29 14.31
CA ILE A 310 8.83 13.08 13.51
C ILE A 310 9.96 12.05 13.69
N ARG A 311 11.22 12.47 13.63
CA ARG A 311 12.34 11.55 13.90
C ARG A 311 12.31 11.00 15.33
N ALA A 312 11.91 11.81 16.31
CA ALA A 312 11.73 11.35 17.69
C ALA A 312 10.59 10.31 17.80
N VAL A 313 9.47 10.51 17.10
CA VAL A 313 8.36 9.55 17.04
C VAL A 313 8.84 8.22 16.44
N LEU A 314 9.56 8.25 15.32
CA LEU A 314 10.09 7.02 14.69
C LEU A 314 11.08 6.27 15.59
N ARG A 315 11.82 6.97 16.43
CA ARG A 315 12.81 6.42 17.39
C ARG A 315 12.25 6.11 18.77
N ALA A 316 10.94 6.31 18.99
CA ALA A 316 10.33 6.12 20.29
C ALA A 316 10.47 4.68 20.80
N PRO A 317 10.73 4.46 22.11
CA PRO A 317 10.89 3.14 22.71
C PRO A 317 9.54 2.48 22.99
N VAL A 318 8.86 2.03 21.93
CA VAL A 318 7.51 1.49 21.96
C VAL A 318 7.48 -0.01 21.62
N ASP A 319 6.33 -0.62 21.82
CA ASP A 319 6.13 -2.03 21.47
C ASP A 319 5.95 -2.21 19.96
N LEU A 320 5.24 -1.29 19.31
CA LEU A 320 4.93 -1.36 17.88
C LEU A 320 5.15 -0.01 17.19
N LEU A 321 5.85 -0.02 16.07
CA LEU A 321 5.79 1.01 15.04
C LEU A 321 4.87 0.51 13.92
N TRP A 322 3.71 1.19 13.73
CA TRP A 322 2.74 0.88 12.70
C TRP A 322 2.90 1.82 11.51
N ASN A 323 3.38 1.30 10.38
CA ASN A 323 3.46 2.08 9.15
C ASN A 323 2.22 1.85 8.28
N GLY A 324 1.27 2.78 8.35
CA GLY A 324 0.04 2.79 7.53
C GLY A 324 0.04 3.86 6.45
N GLY A 325 1.13 4.61 6.30
CA GLY A 325 1.28 5.73 5.37
C GLY A 325 2.19 5.45 4.18
N ILE A 326 2.34 6.46 3.31
CA ILE A 326 3.23 6.43 2.14
C ILE A 326 4.54 7.11 2.51
N GLY A 327 5.64 6.59 2.01
CA GLY A 327 6.98 7.14 2.15
C GLY A 327 7.96 6.16 2.77
N THR A 328 9.26 6.35 2.51
CA THR A 328 10.34 5.55 3.09
C THR A 328 10.97 6.31 4.24
N TYR A 329 10.64 5.91 5.45
CA TYR A 329 11.02 6.60 6.70
C TYR A 329 12.22 5.98 7.40
N VAL A 330 12.58 4.75 7.04
CA VAL A 330 13.69 4.02 7.67
C VAL A 330 14.61 3.45 6.60
N LYS A 331 15.92 3.65 6.77
CA LYS A 331 16.97 3.10 5.90
C LYS A 331 18.05 2.39 6.73
N ALA A 332 18.90 1.60 6.10
CA ALA A 332 20.11 1.13 6.78
C ALA A 332 21.09 2.29 7.02
N SER A 333 21.87 2.19 8.08
CA SER A 333 22.93 3.17 8.36
C SER A 333 24.01 3.24 7.26
N THR A 334 24.09 2.23 6.43
CA THR A 334 25.01 2.14 5.28
C THR A 334 24.43 2.72 3.99
N GLU A 335 23.14 3.04 3.94
CA GLU A 335 22.49 3.62 2.77
C GLU A 335 22.49 5.15 2.84
N THR A 336 22.67 5.80 1.71
CA THR A 336 22.47 7.24 1.55
C THR A 336 21.00 7.55 1.20
N ASP A 337 20.54 8.79 1.44
CA ASP A 337 19.19 9.20 1.07
C ASP A 337 18.95 9.17 -0.46
N VAL A 338 20.03 9.40 -1.23
CA VAL A 338 19.99 9.30 -2.70
C VAL A 338 19.71 7.87 -3.16
N GLU A 339 20.31 6.87 -2.53
CA GLU A 339 20.07 5.46 -2.83
C GLU A 339 18.66 5.02 -2.47
N VAL A 340 18.08 5.56 -1.40
CA VAL A 340 16.67 5.32 -1.03
C VAL A 340 15.71 5.91 -2.07
N GLY A 341 16.03 7.05 -2.65
CA GLY A 341 15.29 7.64 -3.77
C GLY A 341 13.94 8.28 -3.42
N ASP A 342 13.64 8.53 -2.14
CA ASP A 342 12.43 9.20 -1.66
C ASP A 342 12.78 10.56 -1.04
N ARG A 343 13.05 11.54 -1.89
CA ARG A 343 13.50 12.89 -1.50
C ARG A 343 12.54 13.63 -0.58
N GLY A 344 11.24 13.38 -0.71
CA GLY A 344 10.21 14.05 0.08
C GLY A 344 10.32 13.77 1.58
N ASN A 345 10.98 12.68 1.96
CA ASN A 345 11.12 12.23 3.33
C ASN A 345 12.56 12.25 3.86
N ASP A 346 13.53 12.79 3.10
CA ASP A 346 14.95 12.82 3.51
C ASP A 346 15.15 13.50 4.87
N SER A 347 14.43 14.59 5.14
CA SER A 347 14.57 15.37 6.39
C SER A 347 14.04 14.64 7.64
N VAL A 348 13.15 13.66 7.45
CA VAL A 348 12.51 12.93 8.56
C VAL A 348 12.98 11.47 8.67
N ARG A 349 13.71 10.97 7.68
CA ARG A 349 14.18 9.58 7.65
C ARG A 349 15.20 9.31 8.74
N VAL A 350 15.14 8.10 9.31
CA VAL A 350 16.02 7.63 10.38
C VAL A 350 16.76 6.37 9.97
N GLY A 351 17.87 6.07 10.66
CA GLY A 351 18.58 4.80 10.53
C GLY A 351 17.84 3.66 11.24
N ALA A 352 17.89 2.46 10.68
CA ALA A 352 17.31 1.26 11.29
C ALA A 352 17.99 0.87 12.61
N ASP A 353 19.25 1.26 12.79
CA ASP A 353 20.02 1.11 14.03
C ASP A 353 19.59 2.10 15.14
N GLU A 354 18.86 3.15 14.78
CA GLU A 354 18.32 4.13 15.72
C GLU A 354 16.93 3.73 16.27
N LEU A 355 16.28 2.72 15.67
CA LEU A 355 14.94 2.28 16.06
C LEU A 355 14.98 1.58 17.42
N ARG A 356 14.05 1.94 18.31
CA ARG A 356 13.91 1.38 19.65
C ARG A 356 12.57 0.64 19.85
N CYS A 357 11.73 0.60 18.82
CA CYS A 357 10.51 -0.22 18.84
C CYS A 357 10.89 -1.72 18.83
N LYS A 358 9.99 -2.58 19.37
CA LYS A 358 10.20 -4.03 19.40
C LYS A 358 9.74 -4.69 18.11
N VAL A 359 8.62 -4.22 17.58
CA VAL A 359 7.97 -4.71 16.36
C VAL A 359 7.79 -3.53 15.40
N LEU A 360 8.04 -3.76 14.13
CA LEU A 360 7.70 -2.85 13.04
C LEU A 360 6.84 -3.61 12.03
N THR A 361 5.66 -3.09 11.71
CA THR A 361 4.73 -3.69 10.75
C THR A 361 4.32 -2.68 9.70
N GLU A 362 4.30 -3.10 8.44
CA GLU A 362 4.04 -2.24 7.29
C GLU A 362 2.74 -2.63 6.57
N GLY A 363 1.67 -1.94 6.90
CA GLY A 363 0.46 -1.98 6.07
C GLY A 363 0.59 -1.11 4.80
N GLY A 364 1.51 -0.15 4.78
CA GLY A 364 1.93 0.59 3.59
C GLY A 364 3.04 -0.12 2.82
N ASN A 365 3.48 0.47 1.69
CA ASN A 365 4.59 -0.05 0.90
C ASN A 365 5.84 0.78 1.10
N LEU A 366 7.00 0.10 1.11
CA LEU A 366 8.32 0.74 1.08
C LEU A 366 8.58 1.73 2.24
N GLY A 367 7.99 1.51 3.40
CA GLY A 367 8.22 2.36 4.58
C GLY A 367 9.62 2.20 5.15
N VAL A 368 10.22 1.04 4.93
CA VAL A 368 11.59 0.69 5.31
C VAL A 368 12.34 0.19 4.08
N SER A 369 13.59 0.60 3.87
CA SER A 369 14.44 0.01 2.83
C SER A 369 14.74 -1.45 3.12
N GLN A 370 15.04 -2.25 2.10
CA GLN A 370 15.32 -3.68 2.31
C GLN A 370 16.55 -3.91 3.21
N LEU A 371 17.60 -3.12 3.04
CA LEU A 371 18.78 -3.18 3.93
C LEU A 371 18.45 -2.69 5.34
N GLY A 372 17.56 -1.71 5.48
CA GLY A 372 17.05 -1.25 6.77
C GLY A 372 16.31 -2.35 7.54
N ARG A 373 15.45 -3.14 6.85
CA ARG A 373 14.79 -4.32 7.46
C ARG A 373 15.79 -5.33 7.98
N ILE A 374 16.78 -5.67 7.15
CA ILE A 374 17.85 -6.60 7.55
C ILE A 374 18.61 -6.08 8.77
N GLN A 375 18.95 -4.79 8.78
CA GLN A 375 19.65 -4.18 9.91
C GLN A 375 18.80 -4.19 11.18
N PHE A 376 17.53 -3.78 11.10
CA PHE A 376 16.61 -3.81 12.25
C PHE A 376 16.42 -5.22 12.82
N ALA A 377 16.22 -6.22 11.95
CA ALA A 377 16.10 -7.61 12.36
C ALA A 377 17.40 -8.15 13.03
N ARG A 378 18.57 -7.81 12.48
CA ARG A 378 19.87 -8.17 13.09
C ARG A 378 20.07 -7.54 14.46
N ASN A 379 19.50 -6.38 14.70
CA ASN A 379 19.54 -5.70 16.00
C ASN A 379 18.50 -6.25 17.00
N GLY A 380 17.77 -7.31 16.64
CA GLY A 380 16.79 -7.99 17.51
C GLY A 380 15.35 -7.49 17.35
N GLY A 381 15.09 -6.55 16.46
CA GLY A 381 13.73 -6.12 16.12
C GLY A 381 12.96 -7.19 15.36
N ARG A 382 11.64 -7.17 15.47
CA ARG A 382 10.74 -8.07 14.73
C ARG A 382 10.11 -7.31 13.57
N ILE A 383 10.30 -7.81 12.35
CA ILE A 383 9.84 -7.19 11.11
C ILE A 383 9.74 -8.25 10.00
N ASN A 384 8.74 -8.14 9.16
CA ASN A 384 8.67 -8.83 7.87
C ASN A 384 9.07 -7.90 6.73
N THR A 385 8.96 -8.37 5.49
CA THR A 385 8.89 -7.47 4.34
C THR A 385 7.47 -6.89 4.25
N ASP A 386 7.33 -5.69 3.70
CA ASP A 386 6.03 -5.09 3.41
C ASP A 386 5.18 -5.97 2.49
N ALA A 387 5.81 -6.73 1.61
CA ALA A 387 5.16 -7.68 0.72
C ALA A 387 4.36 -8.78 1.47
N ILE A 388 4.76 -9.13 2.69
CA ILE A 388 4.04 -10.07 3.55
C ILE A 388 2.98 -9.34 4.36
N ASP A 389 3.36 -8.27 5.07
CA ASP A 389 2.44 -7.58 5.98
C ASP A 389 1.22 -7.01 5.23
N ASN A 390 1.42 -6.40 4.08
CA ASN A 390 0.35 -5.75 3.32
C ASN A 390 -0.15 -6.55 2.11
N SER A 391 0.15 -7.84 2.01
CA SER A 391 -0.31 -8.68 0.90
C SER A 391 -1.83 -8.84 0.84
N GLY A 392 -2.54 -8.67 1.95
CA GLY A 392 -3.98 -8.91 2.03
C GLY A 392 -4.80 -8.17 0.98
N GLY A 393 -4.44 -6.92 0.65
CA GLY A 393 -5.14 -6.15 -0.37
C GLY A 393 -4.99 -6.75 -1.78
N VAL A 394 -3.77 -7.09 -2.19
CA VAL A 394 -3.54 -7.68 -3.52
C VAL A 394 -4.06 -9.11 -3.59
N ASP A 395 -3.91 -9.90 -2.54
CA ASP A 395 -4.41 -11.27 -2.45
C ASP A 395 -5.94 -11.31 -2.60
N CYS A 396 -6.66 -10.42 -1.91
CA CYS A 396 -8.09 -10.24 -2.08
C CYS A 396 -8.46 -9.87 -3.53
N SER A 397 -7.71 -8.96 -4.16
CA SER A 397 -7.89 -8.59 -5.56
C SER A 397 -7.68 -9.79 -6.49
N ASP A 398 -6.70 -10.63 -6.23
CA ASP A 398 -6.39 -11.80 -7.04
C ASP A 398 -7.51 -12.84 -6.94
N HIS A 399 -8.06 -13.08 -5.75
CA HIS A 399 -9.24 -13.92 -5.57
C HIS A 399 -10.45 -13.37 -6.33
N GLU A 400 -10.72 -12.07 -6.21
CA GLU A 400 -11.82 -11.40 -6.90
C GLU A 400 -11.74 -11.60 -8.41
N VAL A 401 -10.57 -11.33 -9.02
CA VAL A 401 -10.37 -11.46 -10.46
C VAL A 401 -10.56 -12.91 -10.92
N ASN A 402 -10.00 -13.88 -10.19
CA ASN A 402 -10.16 -15.29 -10.51
C ASN A 402 -11.63 -15.73 -10.44
N LEU A 403 -12.36 -15.29 -9.42
CA LEU A 403 -13.79 -15.58 -9.29
C LEU A 403 -14.59 -14.96 -10.44
N LYS A 404 -14.30 -13.70 -10.81
CA LYS A 404 -14.96 -13.03 -11.93
C LYS A 404 -14.71 -13.76 -13.26
N ILE A 405 -13.48 -14.21 -13.51
CA ILE A 405 -13.15 -14.99 -14.71
C ILE A 405 -13.96 -16.29 -14.76
N VAL A 406 -14.00 -17.05 -13.67
CA VAL A 406 -14.75 -18.32 -13.62
C VAL A 406 -16.25 -18.09 -13.77
N LEU A 407 -16.80 -17.09 -13.10
CA LEU A 407 -18.24 -16.77 -13.14
C LEU A 407 -18.66 -16.16 -14.48
N ALA A 408 -17.75 -15.51 -15.21
CA ALA A 408 -18.01 -15.02 -16.57
C ALA A 408 -18.33 -16.16 -17.54
N VAL A 409 -17.74 -17.34 -17.35
CA VAL A 409 -18.06 -18.53 -18.15
C VAL A 409 -19.52 -18.95 -17.96
N ALA A 410 -20.01 -18.97 -16.71
CA ALA A 410 -21.41 -19.31 -16.41
C ALA A 410 -22.38 -18.24 -16.94
N GLU A 411 -21.98 -16.96 -16.91
CA GLU A 411 -22.75 -15.86 -17.48
C GLU A 411 -22.84 -15.96 -19.01
N HIS A 412 -21.73 -16.22 -19.67
CA HIS A 412 -21.66 -16.40 -21.12
C HIS A 412 -22.52 -17.59 -21.62
N ASN A 413 -22.51 -18.70 -20.86
CA ASN A 413 -23.33 -19.88 -21.17
C ASN A 413 -24.83 -19.68 -20.87
N GLY A 414 -25.22 -18.57 -20.26
CA GLY A 414 -26.60 -18.30 -19.87
C GLY A 414 -27.07 -19.05 -18.60
N ASP A 415 -26.16 -19.67 -17.87
CA ASP A 415 -26.47 -20.38 -16.60
C ASP A 415 -26.73 -19.39 -15.46
N MET A 416 -26.27 -18.15 -15.60
CA MET A 416 -26.31 -17.10 -14.58
C MET A 416 -26.46 -15.73 -15.23
N THR A 417 -27.25 -14.84 -14.62
CA THR A 417 -27.30 -13.43 -15.00
C THR A 417 -26.24 -12.62 -14.27
N ARG A 418 -25.80 -11.48 -14.81
CA ARG A 418 -24.88 -10.54 -14.15
C ARG A 418 -25.35 -10.19 -12.73
N LYS A 419 -26.63 -9.96 -12.52
CA LYS A 419 -27.18 -9.66 -11.19
C LYS A 419 -27.00 -10.83 -10.20
N GLN A 420 -27.26 -12.05 -10.63
CA GLN A 420 -27.07 -13.25 -9.80
C GLN A 420 -25.59 -13.45 -9.47
N ARG A 421 -24.70 -13.25 -10.47
CA ARG A 421 -23.26 -13.31 -10.28
C ARG A 421 -22.78 -12.30 -9.24
N ASN A 422 -23.22 -11.03 -9.32
CA ASN A 422 -22.81 -10.00 -8.37
C ASN A 422 -23.29 -10.30 -6.94
N VAL A 423 -24.49 -10.85 -6.80
CA VAL A 423 -24.98 -11.31 -5.49
C VAL A 423 -24.12 -12.45 -4.95
N LEU A 424 -23.77 -13.43 -5.77
CA LEU A 424 -22.90 -14.55 -5.39
C LEU A 424 -21.51 -14.04 -5.00
N LEU A 425 -20.88 -13.22 -5.83
CA LEU A 425 -19.56 -12.64 -5.57
C LEU A 425 -19.55 -11.90 -4.20
N SER A 426 -20.55 -11.05 -3.97
CA SER A 426 -20.69 -10.34 -2.70
C SER A 426 -20.88 -11.28 -1.51
N SER A 427 -21.62 -12.39 -1.67
CA SER A 427 -21.83 -13.35 -0.59
C SER A 427 -20.58 -14.18 -0.22
N MET A 428 -19.60 -14.23 -1.13
CA MET A 428 -18.31 -14.92 -0.91
C MET A 428 -17.25 -14.03 -0.25
N ALA A 429 -17.55 -12.75 -0.02
CA ALA A 429 -16.56 -11.78 0.44
C ALA A 429 -15.88 -12.16 1.77
N ASP A 430 -16.64 -12.65 2.74
CA ASP A 430 -16.10 -13.07 4.04
C ASP A 430 -15.21 -14.31 3.91
N GLU A 431 -15.63 -15.31 3.11
CA GLU A 431 -14.82 -16.49 2.84
C GLU A 431 -13.50 -16.15 2.16
N VAL A 432 -13.52 -15.22 1.19
CA VAL A 432 -12.31 -14.71 0.55
C VAL A 432 -11.41 -14.01 1.56
N CYS A 433 -11.98 -13.18 2.44
CA CYS A 433 -11.21 -12.55 3.51
C CYS A 433 -10.52 -13.59 4.42
N ASP A 434 -11.21 -14.64 4.79
CA ASP A 434 -10.65 -15.69 5.64
C ASP A 434 -9.51 -16.45 4.96
N LEU A 435 -9.64 -16.77 3.67
CA LEU A 435 -8.55 -17.37 2.87
C LEU A 435 -7.32 -16.44 2.80
N VAL A 436 -7.53 -15.15 2.57
CA VAL A 436 -6.47 -14.14 2.55
C VAL A 436 -5.74 -14.05 3.89
N LEU A 437 -6.47 -14.06 5.01
CA LEU A 437 -5.86 -14.03 6.35
C LEU A 437 -5.12 -15.32 6.68
N GLU A 438 -5.60 -16.47 6.21
CA GLU A 438 -4.88 -17.74 6.32
C GLU A 438 -3.55 -17.69 5.55
N ASN A 439 -3.51 -17.10 4.36
CA ASN A 439 -2.29 -16.86 3.62
C ASN A 439 -1.31 -15.98 4.39
N ASN A 440 -1.77 -14.87 4.98
CA ASN A 440 -0.92 -14.04 5.84
C ASN A 440 -0.36 -14.83 7.02
N TYR A 441 -1.18 -15.64 7.68
CA TYR A 441 -0.74 -16.49 8.79
C TYR A 441 0.29 -17.53 8.34
N ALA A 442 0.05 -18.23 7.23
CA ALA A 442 0.95 -19.23 6.69
C ALA A 442 2.32 -18.65 6.32
N GLN A 443 2.37 -17.45 5.73
CA GLN A 443 3.61 -16.74 5.41
C GLN A 443 4.41 -16.41 6.67
N ASN A 444 3.77 -15.89 7.72
CA ASN A 444 4.42 -15.61 9.00
C ASN A 444 5.00 -16.89 9.64
N ARG A 445 4.23 -17.99 9.62
CA ARG A 445 4.71 -19.30 10.11
C ARG A 445 5.93 -19.81 9.34
N ALA A 446 5.91 -19.67 8.01
CA ALA A 446 7.03 -20.11 7.18
C ALA A 446 8.32 -19.36 7.52
N LEU A 447 8.23 -18.03 7.76
CA LEU A 447 9.37 -17.24 8.20
C LEU A 447 9.91 -17.69 9.57
N SER A 448 9.02 -17.91 10.54
CA SER A 448 9.43 -18.38 11.87
C SER A 448 10.07 -19.76 11.81
N ALA A 449 9.56 -20.67 10.98
CA ALA A 449 10.17 -21.99 10.77
C ALA A 449 11.57 -21.84 10.17
N ALA A 450 11.73 -21.00 9.12
CA ALA A 450 13.02 -20.74 8.50
C ALA A 450 14.03 -20.13 9.50
N VAL A 451 13.61 -19.20 10.35
CA VAL A 451 14.47 -18.64 11.42
C VAL A 451 14.87 -19.68 12.43
N ALA A 452 13.97 -20.59 12.84
CA ALA A 452 14.26 -21.66 13.78
C ALA A 452 15.24 -22.70 13.20
N GLU A 453 15.20 -22.96 11.90
CA GLU A 453 16.06 -23.91 11.19
C GLU A 453 17.40 -23.30 10.76
N ALA A 454 17.53 -21.97 10.73
CA ALA A 454 18.71 -21.26 10.24
C ALA A 454 20.04 -21.71 10.90
N PRO A 455 20.13 -22.03 12.21
CA PRO A 455 21.35 -22.54 12.82
C PRO A 455 21.85 -23.86 12.24
N GLY A 456 20.98 -24.67 11.62
CA GLY A 456 21.32 -25.93 10.96
C GLY A 456 21.61 -25.81 9.46
N MET A 457 21.45 -24.61 8.89
CA MET A 457 21.67 -24.35 7.44
C MET A 457 23.04 -23.74 7.12
N VAL A 458 23.89 -23.48 8.13
CA VAL A 458 25.25 -22.89 7.99
C VAL A 458 26.31 -23.96 8.07
#